data_a77311f0c1eb6fb93167233ed9f224fa
#
_entry.id   a77311f0c1eb6fb93167233ed9f224fa
#
_cell.length_a   1.000
_cell.length_b   1.000
_cell.length_c   1.000
_cell.angle_alpha   90.00
_cell.angle_beta   90.00
_cell.angle_gamma   90.00
#
_symmetry.space_group_name_H-M   'P 1'
#
loop_
_entity.id
_entity.type
_entity.pdbx_description
1 polymer ?
#
loop_
_entity_poly.entity_id
_entity_poly.type
_entity_poly.pdbx_seq_one_letter_code
_entity_poly.pdbx_strand_id
1 'polypeptide(L)'
;MNKKTASLLLTLLAAVLLAFPGRAWAADTTLTAQVPSTHTLTLVLDAGIRVTVDGVSYENGDRITVPRHQSPTLTLRLPAGAVLEKADYNGRDVTRALQEGPYRLPSMESDGLLTVTLRPGTSQPATGDTGAALYVLCASLAAGALLALGCSRKKHL
;
A
#
# COMPACT_ATOMS: atom_id res chain seq x y z
N MET A 1 -22.53 -45.42 69.75
CA MET A 1 -23.20 -44.27 69.19
C MET A 1 -24.63 -44.68 68.82
N ASN A 2 -25.60 -44.14 69.55
CA ASN A 2 -27.01 -44.54 69.39
C ASN A 2 -27.55 -44.20 67.99
N LYS A 3 -28.24 -45.15 67.34
CA LYS A 3 -28.84 -44.93 66.00
C LYS A 3 -29.70 -43.74 65.97
N LYS A 4 -30.33 -43.30 67.02
CA LYS A 4 -31.17 -42.11 67.16
C LYS A 4 -30.36 -40.82 67.09
N THR A 5 -29.12 -40.80 67.65
CA THR A 5 -28.28 -39.57 67.60
C THR A 5 -27.64 -39.39 66.21
N ALA A 6 -27.32 -40.48 65.49
CA ALA A 6 -26.82 -40.43 64.16
C ALA A 6 -27.85 -39.91 63.12
N SER A 7 -29.12 -40.29 63.29
CA SER A 7 -30.24 -39.82 62.48
C SER A 7 -30.50 -38.32 62.67
N LEU A 8 -30.43 -37.85 63.94
CA LEU A 8 -30.66 -36.44 64.27
C LEU A 8 -29.54 -35.54 63.73
N LEU A 9 -28.29 -36.01 63.73
CA LEU A 9 -27.15 -35.32 63.18
C LEU A 9 -27.25 -35.21 61.64
N LEU A 10 -27.70 -36.27 60.95
CA LEU A 10 -27.86 -36.30 59.51
C LEU A 10 -28.97 -35.34 59.03
N THR A 11 -30.11 -35.29 59.78
CA THR A 11 -31.19 -34.34 59.47
C THR A 11 -30.79 -32.90 59.73
N LEU A 12 -29.99 -32.62 60.77
CA LEU A 12 -29.48 -31.26 61.00
C LEU A 12 -28.50 -30.80 59.91
N LEU A 13 -27.61 -31.72 59.44
CA LEU A 13 -26.69 -31.43 58.39
C LEU A 13 -27.39 -31.14 57.04
N ALA A 14 -28.44 -31.90 56.73
CA ALA A 14 -29.25 -31.68 55.54
C ALA A 14 -30.01 -30.33 55.59
N ALA A 15 -30.51 -29.94 56.74
CA ALA A 15 -31.19 -28.65 56.95
C ALA A 15 -30.22 -27.47 56.78
N VAL A 16 -28.96 -27.58 57.22
CA VAL A 16 -27.93 -26.56 57.05
C VAL A 16 -27.53 -26.42 55.57
N LEU A 17 -27.42 -27.51 54.83
CA LEU A 17 -27.12 -27.47 53.39
C LEU A 17 -28.26 -26.82 52.56
N LEU A 18 -29.51 -26.99 52.98
CA LEU A 18 -30.67 -26.36 52.32
C LEU A 18 -30.87 -24.89 52.70
N ALA A 19 -30.30 -24.43 53.82
CA ALA A 19 -30.41 -23.05 54.27
C ALA A 19 -29.43 -22.08 53.61
N PHE A 20 -28.44 -22.58 52.83
CA PHE A 20 -27.61 -21.76 51.99
C PHE A 20 -28.17 -21.78 50.57
N PRO A 21 -29.10 -20.89 50.20
CA PRO A 21 -29.42 -20.67 48.81
C PRO A 21 -28.10 -20.19 48.16
N GLY A 22 -27.49 -21.03 47.36
CA GLY A 22 -26.37 -20.62 46.53
C GLY A 22 -26.79 -19.38 45.77
N ARG A 23 -26.36 -18.22 46.24
CA ARG A 23 -26.47 -17.01 45.47
C ARG A 23 -25.55 -17.24 44.29
N ALA A 24 -26.13 -17.70 43.16
CA ALA A 24 -25.50 -17.56 41.88
C ALA A 24 -25.27 -16.05 41.69
N TRP A 25 -24.05 -15.63 41.88
CA TRP A 25 -23.63 -14.30 41.48
C TRP A 25 -23.64 -14.33 39.97
N ALA A 26 -24.77 -13.97 39.38
CA ALA A 26 -24.81 -13.57 37.99
C ALA A 26 -23.94 -12.31 37.91
N ALA A 27 -22.68 -12.49 37.54
CA ALA A 27 -21.85 -11.37 37.16
C ALA A 27 -22.52 -10.77 35.92
N ASP A 28 -23.14 -9.63 36.13
CA ASP A 28 -23.71 -8.83 35.05
C ASP A 28 -22.52 -8.35 34.17
N THR A 29 -22.13 -9.20 33.20
CA THR A 29 -21.06 -8.87 32.26
C THR A 29 -21.69 -7.97 31.19
N THR A 30 -21.74 -6.67 31.47
CA THR A 30 -22.08 -5.68 30.44
C THR A 30 -20.93 -5.68 29.42
N LEU A 31 -21.13 -6.35 28.30
CA LEU A 31 -20.23 -6.31 27.16
C LEU A 31 -20.44 -4.97 26.43
N THR A 32 -19.64 -3.96 26.77
CA THR A 32 -19.65 -2.69 26.05
C THR A 32 -18.79 -2.83 24.80
N ALA A 33 -19.40 -3.19 23.69
CA ALA A 33 -18.73 -3.15 22.39
C ALA A 33 -18.68 -1.71 21.92
N GLN A 34 -17.52 -1.06 22.04
CA GLN A 34 -17.29 0.26 21.48
C GLN A 34 -16.84 0.09 20.03
N VAL A 35 -17.68 0.53 19.10
CA VAL A 35 -17.33 0.55 17.68
C VAL A 35 -16.50 1.81 17.40
N PRO A 36 -15.27 1.68 16.86
CA PRO A 36 -14.44 2.82 16.50
C PRO A 36 -15.17 3.75 15.52
N SER A 37 -15.10 5.05 15.74
CA SER A 37 -15.65 6.08 14.83
C SER A 37 -14.70 6.40 13.68
N THR A 38 -13.44 5.98 13.77
CA THR A 38 -12.38 6.23 12.79
C THR A 38 -11.56 4.98 12.58
N HIS A 39 -10.96 4.87 11.41
CA HIS A 39 -10.01 3.84 11.03
C HIS A 39 -8.71 4.48 10.56
N THR A 40 -7.62 3.72 10.59
CA THR A 40 -6.30 4.17 10.18
C THR A 40 -5.94 3.57 8.83
N LEU A 41 -5.60 4.41 7.86
CA LEU A 41 -4.96 3.99 6.61
C LEU A 41 -3.45 4.15 6.78
N THR A 42 -2.71 3.04 6.75
CA THR A 42 -1.24 3.02 6.81
C THR A 42 -0.67 2.97 5.40
N LEU A 43 0.35 3.78 5.14
CA LEU A 43 1.03 3.84 3.84
C LEU A 43 2.38 3.15 3.91
N VAL A 44 2.62 2.18 3.02
CA VAL A 44 3.91 1.53 2.78
C VAL A 44 4.31 1.81 1.34
N LEU A 45 5.19 2.78 1.14
CA LEU A 45 5.52 3.32 -0.17
C LEU A 45 7.01 3.18 -0.43
N ASP A 46 7.40 2.88 -1.66
CA ASP A 46 8.79 2.98 -2.08
C ASP A 46 9.29 4.42 -2.06
N ALA A 47 10.61 4.58 -2.02
CA ALA A 47 11.26 5.88 -1.90
C ALA A 47 10.84 6.86 -3.01
N GLY A 48 10.49 8.08 -2.60
CA GLY A 48 10.11 9.17 -3.51
C GLY A 48 8.66 9.17 -3.97
N ILE A 49 7.87 8.15 -3.59
CA ILE A 49 6.42 8.19 -3.82
C ILE A 49 5.77 9.14 -2.83
N ARG A 50 4.79 9.89 -3.31
CA ARG A 50 3.86 10.66 -2.49
C ARG A 50 2.42 10.29 -2.83
N VAL A 51 1.61 10.13 -1.80
CA VAL A 51 0.18 9.89 -1.95
C VAL A 51 -0.56 11.13 -1.46
N THR A 52 -1.43 11.67 -2.28
CA THR A 52 -2.33 12.75 -1.87
C THR A 52 -3.69 12.16 -1.56
N VAL A 53 -4.20 12.42 -0.35
CA VAL A 53 -5.52 11.98 0.11
C VAL A 53 -6.35 13.22 0.40
N ASP A 54 -7.45 13.38 -0.30
CA ASP A 54 -8.36 14.53 -0.15
C ASP A 54 -7.61 15.89 -0.14
N GLY A 55 -6.57 16.02 -0.97
CA GLY A 55 -5.77 17.25 -1.12
C GLY A 55 -4.56 17.37 -0.19
N VAL A 56 -4.38 16.48 0.79
CA VAL A 56 -3.23 16.45 1.70
C VAL A 56 -2.21 15.42 1.22
N SER A 57 -0.93 15.80 1.20
CA SER A 57 0.17 14.92 0.72
C SER A 57 0.81 14.17 1.87
N TYR A 58 1.04 12.88 1.67
CA TYR A 58 1.60 11.93 2.64
C TYR A 58 2.78 11.18 2.04
N GLU A 59 3.67 10.70 2.91
CA GLU A 59 4.89 9.97 2.56
C GLU A 59 4.88 8.56 3.15
N ASN A 60 5.95 7.80 2.89
CA ASN A 60 6.08 6.44 3.40
C ASN A 60 6.05 6.38 4.93
N GLY A 61 5.28 5.48 5.48
CA GLY A 61 5.12 5.27 6.91
C GLY A 61 4.04 6.14 7.55
N ASP A 62 3.46 7.11 6.83
CA ASP A 62 2.39 7.93 7.38
C ASP A 62 1.12 7.12 7.66
N ARG A 63 0.39 7.59 8.66
CA ARG A 63 -0.89 7.04 9.07
C ARG A 63 -1.96 8.10 8.96
N ILE A 64 -3.01 7.80 8.21
CA ILE A 64 -4.09 8.72 7.92
C ILE A 64 -5.32 8.27 8.68
N THR A 65 -5.88 9.14 9.51
CA THR A 65 -7.14 8.86 10.21
C THR A 65 -8.31 9.17 9.29
N VAL A 66 -9.11 8.16 8.99
CA VAL A 66 -10.28 8.26 8.12
C VAL A 66 -11.52 7.96 8.94
N PRO A 67 -12.55 8.81 8.92
CA PRO A 67 -13.83 8.52 9.54
C PRO A 67 -14.43 7.23 8.98
N ARG A 68 -15.10 6.48 9.85
CA ARG A 68 -15.77 5.23 9.45
C ARG A 68 -16.79 5.50 8.35
N HIS A 69 -16.92 4.56 7.43
CA HIS A 69 -17.79 4.64 6.25
C HIS A 69 -17.42 5.73 5.23
N GLN A 70 -16.31 6.41 5.41
CA GLN A 70 -15.80 7.32 4.37
C GLN A 70 -14.97 6.57 3.33
N SER A 71 -14.98 7.11 2.13
CA SER A 71 -14.27 6.60 0.95
C SER A 71 -13.32 7.68 0.46
N PRO A 72 -12.10 7.78 1.02
CA PRO A 72 -11.14 8.80 0.62
C PRO A 72 -10.66 8.60 -0.81
N THR A 73 -10.29 9.70 -1.46
CA THR A 73 -9.74 9.68 -2.82
C THR A 73 -8.23 9.80 -2.77
N LEU A 74 -7.55 8.82 -3.37
CA LEU A 74 -6.09 8.75 -3.45
C LEU A 74 -5.61 9.24 -4.81
N THR A 75 -4.57 10.07 -4.82
CA THR A 75 -3.81 10.42 -6.02
C THR A 75 -2.35 10.11 -5.80
N LEU A 76 -1.76 9.35 -6.72
CA LEU A 76 -0.36 8.94 -6.64
C LEU A 76 0.54 9.90 -7.40
N ARG A 77 1.67 10.30 -6.79
CA ARG A 77 2.74 11.05 -7.44
C ARG A 77 4.01 10.21 -7.42
N LEU A 78 4.48 9.83 -8.59
CA LEU A 78 5.69 9.05 -8.77
C LEU A 78 6.90 9.96 -8.99
N PRO A 79 8.10 9.55 -8.55
CA PRO A 79 9.34 10.23 -8.91
C PRO A 79 9.61 10.13 -10.41
N ALA A 80 10.37 11.10 -10.95
CA ALA A 80 10.71 11.14 -12.37
C ALA A 80 11.46 9.86 -12.81
N GLY A 81 11.04 9.28 -13.91
CA GLY A 81 11.66 8.07 -14.46
C GLY A 81 11.30 6.77 -13.74
N ALA A 82 10.41 6.79 -12.77
CA ALA A 82 9.87 5.59 -12.15
C ALA A 82 8.51 5.21 -12.73
N VAL A 83 8.22 3.92 -12.73
CA VAL A 83 6.94 3.37 -13.18
C VAL A 83 6.31 2.60 -12.04
N LEU A 84 5.01 2.75 -11.85
CA LEU A 84 4.27 1.95 -10.87
C LEU A 84 4.34 0.48 -11.26
N GLU A 85 4.93 -0.36 -10.40
CA GLU A 85 5.01 -1.80 -10.59
C GLU A 85 3.76 -2.47 -10.04
N LYS A 86 3.48 -2.22 -8.76
CA LYS A 86 2.34 -2.79 -8.07
C LYS A 86 1.80 -1.83 -7.02
N ALA A 87 0.49 -1.81 -6.89
CA ALA A 87 -0.20 -1.18 -5.77
C ALA A 87 -1.24 -2.15 -5.21
N ASP A 88 -1.20 -2.35 -3.91
CA ASP A 88 -2.06 -3.28 -3.18
C ASP A 88 -2.77 -2.55 -2.04
N TYR A 89 -4.08 -2.70 -1.95
CA TYR A 89 -4.89 -2.21 -0.85
C TYR A 89 -5.56 -3.37 -0.14
N ASN A 90 -5.13 -3.70 1.08
CA ASN A 90 -5.64 -4.80 1.89
C ASN A 90 -5.67 -6.15 1.15
N GLY A 91 -4.61 -6.48 0.38
CA GLY A 91 -4.51 -7.70 -0.42
C GLY A 91 -5.22 -7.65 -1.77
N ARG A 92 -5.84 -6.51 -2.12
CA ARG A 92 -6.47 -6.28 -3.42
C ARG A 92 -5.56 -5.46 -4.32
N ASP A 93 -5.27 -5.95 -5.51
CA ASP A 93 -4.52 -5.21 -6.52
C ASP A 93 -5.33 -4.02 -7.04
N VAL A 94 -4.78 -2.83 -6.86
CA VAL A 94 -5.34 -1.54 -7.31
C VAL A 94 -4.40 -0.81 -8.27
N THR A 95 -3.39 -1.50 -8.79
CA THR A 95 -2.34 -0.94 -9.65
C THR A 95 -2.92 -0.19 -10.83
N ARG A 96 -3.80 -0.84 -11.59
CA ARG A 96 -4.40 -0.25 -12.78
C ARG A 96 -5.25 0.98 -12.45
N ALA A 97 -6.04 0.90 -11.40
CA ALA A 97 -6.89 2.01 -10.99
C ALA A 97 -6.09 3.27 -10.60
N LEU A 98 -4.95 3.08 -9.91
CA LEU A 98 -4.05 4.17 -9.53
C LEU A 98 -3.20 4.70 -10.70
N GLN A 99 -2.99 3.89 -11.75
CA GLN A 99 -2.34 4.35 -12.99
C GLN A 99 -3.27 5.20 -13.85
N GLU A 100 -4.55 4.90 -13.86
CA GLU A 100 -5.56 5.63 -14.64
C GLU A 100 -5.89 7.01 -14.04
N GLY A 101 -5.57 7.26 -12.77
CA GLY A 101 -5.78 8.56 -12.12
C GLY A 101 -6.19 8.48 -10.65
N PRO A 102 -6.94 9.47 -10.15
CA PRO A 102 -7.42 9.48 -8.79
C PRO A 102 -8.29 8.24 -8.51
N TYR A 103 -7.94 7.49 -7.49
CA TYR A 103 -8.64 6.28 -7.10
C TYR A 103 -9.41 6.48 -5.79
N ARG A 104 -10.71 6.23 -5.83
CA ARG A 104 -11.55 6.28 -4.64
C ARG A 104 -11.53 4.93 -3.94
N LEU A 105 -11.06 4.91 -2.68
CA LEU A 105 -11.09 3.71 -1.86
C LEU A 105 -12.53 3.26 -1.57
N PRO A 106 -12.74 1.97 -1.35
CA PRO A 106 -14.00 1.49 -0.78
C PRO A 106 -14.25 2.11 0.60
N SER A 107 -15.50 2.08 1.06
CA SER A 107 -15.87 2.53 2.40
C SER A 107 -15.00 1.85 3.46
N MET A 108 -14.36 2.64 4.32
CA MET A 108 -13.50 2.10 5.38
C MET A 108 -14.34 1.63 6.56
N GLU A 109 -14.33 0.33 6.81
CA GLU A 109 -14.99 -0.33 7.94
C GLU A 109 -13.99 -0.97 8.92
N SER A 110 -12.72 -0.98 8.56
CA SER A 110 -11.57 -1.46 9.31
C SER A 110 -10.33 -0.67 8.92
N ASP A 111 -9.24 -0.86 9.66
CA ASP A 111 -7.94 -0.29 9.30
C ASP A 111 -7.48 -0.80 7.93
N GLY A 112 -6.84 0.08 7.18
CA GLY A 112 -6.37 -0.16 5.82
C GLY A 112 -4.85 -0.12 5.71
N LEU A 113 -4.31 -0.92 4.78
CA LEU A 113 -2.91 -0.90 4.38
C LEU A 113 -2.83 -0.68 2.88
N LEU A 114 -2.14 0.39 2.47
CA LEU A 114 -1.80 0.63 1.07
C LEU A 114 -0.30 0.40 0.89
N THR A 115 0.06 -0.58 0.07
CA THR A 115 1.43 -0.86 -0.32
C THR A 115 1.65 -0.49 -1.78
N VAL A 116 2.69 0.30 -2.08
CA VAL A 116 3.01 0.74 -3.45
C VAL A 116 4.47 0.51 -3.73
N THR A 117 4.76 -0.25 -4.79
CA THR A 117 6.11 -0.57 -5.25
C THR A 117 6.39 0.02 -6.63
N LEU A 118 7.63 0.44 -6.85
CA LEU A 118 8.11 0.99 -8.10
C LEU A 118 9.09 0.03 -8.76
N ARG A 119 9.14 0.11 -10.08
CA ARG A 119 10.28 -0.35 -10.86
C ARG A 119 10.97 0.84 -11.51
N PRO A 120 12.30 0.77 -11.73
CA PRO A 120 12.97 1.75 -12.56
C PRO A 120 12.29 1.79 -13.92
N GLY A 121 11.81 2.95 -14.33
CA GLY A 121 11.41 3.15 -15.70
C GLY A 121 12.66 2.91 -16.56
N THR A 122 12.56 2.10 -17.60
CA THR A 122 13.55 2.14 -18.65
C THR A 122 13.44 3.53 -19.29
N SER A 123 14.15 4.52 -18.70
CA SER A 123 14.52 5.68 -19.45
C SER A 123 15.42 5.12 -20.55
N GLN A 124 14.83 4.73 -21.65
CA GLN A 124 15.59 4.56 -22.89
C GLN A 124 16.32 5.89 -23.00
N PRO A 125 17.67 5.94 -22.89
CA PRO A 125 18.37 7.16 -23.17
C PRO A 125 17.80 7.58 -24.52
N ALA A 126 17.34 8.83 -24.62
CA ALA A 126 17.08 9.38 -25.92
C ALA A 126 18.42 9.27 -26.65
N THR A 127 18.63 8.16 -27.35
CA THR A 127 19.62 8.04 -28.38
C THR A 127 19.12 9.02 -29.44
N GLY A 128 19.35 10.28 -29.11
CA GLY A 128 19.31 11.32 -30.11
C GLY A 128 20.32 10.86 -31.13
N ASP A 129 19.80 10.43 -32.24
CA ASP A 129 20.52 9.94 -33.45
C ASP A 129 21.33 11.05 -34.08
N THR A 130 21.81 12.00 -33.26
CA THR A 130 22.73 13.08 -33.63
C THR A 130 24.12 12.54 -33.95
N GLY A 131 24.48 11.38 -33.41
CA GLY A 131 25.75 10.74 -33.69
C GLY A 131 25.80 10.13 -35.10
N ALA A 132 24.75 9.41 -35.52
CA ALA A 132 24.69 8.79 -36.83
C ALA A 132 24.65 9.84 -37.95
N ALA A 133 23.90 10.93 -37.75
CA ALA A 133 23.87 12.04 -38.73
C ALA A 133 25.24 12.70 -38.88
N LEU A 134 26.00 12.86 -37.80
CA LEU A 134 27.35 13.43 -37.84
C LEU A 134 28.33 12.49 -38.55
N TYR A 135 28.24 11.18 -38.35
CA TYR A 135 29.08 10.20 -39.04
C TYR A 135 28.79 10.15 -40.54
N VAL A 136 27.51 10.21 -40.95
CA VAL A 136 27.13 10.25 -42.36
C VAL A 136 27.64 11.54 -43.01
N LEU A 137 27.57 12.69 -42.33
CA LEU A 137 28.07 13.96 -42.85
C LEU A 137 29.60 13.97 -43.00
N CYS A 138 30.35 13.44 -42.04
CA CYS A 138 31.79 13.32 -42.11
C CYS A 138 32.24 12.34 -43.20
N ALA A 139 31.55 11.21 -43.39
CA ALA A 139 31.86 10.23 -44.42
C ALA A 139 31.63 10.78 -45.84
N SER A 140 30.58 11.56 -46.05
CA SER A 140 30.27 12.20 -47.34
C SER A 140 31.31 13.26 -47.72
N LEU A 141 31.81 14.04 -46.75
CA LEU A 141 32.84 15.04 -46.96
C LEU A 141 34.19 14.41 -47.34
N ALA A 142 34.56 13.29 -46.68
CA ALA A 142 35.79 12.55 -46.98
C ALA A 142 35.75 11.93 -48.37
N ALA A 143 34.64 11.37 -48.80
CA ALA A 143 34.48 10.81 -50.16
C ALA A 143 34.56 11.88 -51.25
N GLY A 144 33.96 13.08 -50.99
CA GLY A 144 34.02 14.23 -51.90
C GLY A 144 35.44 14.76 -52.09
N ALA A 145 36.25 14.81 -51.04
CA ALA A 145 37.63 15.25 -51.08
C ALA A 145 38.54 14.28 -51.88
N LEU A 146 38.33 12.97 -51.77
CA LEU A 146 39.08 11.96 -52.57
C LEU A 146 38.77 12.03 -54.07
N LEU A 147 37.51 12.28 -54.45
CA LEU A 147 37.10 12.44 -55.85
C LEU A 147 37.69 13.72 -56.46
N ALA A 148 37.76 14.82 -55.71
CA ALA A 148 38.36 16.07 -56.21
C ALA A 148 39.87 15.93 -56.45
N LEU A 149 40.61 15.21 -55.56
CA LEU A 149 42.05 14.93 -55.75
C LEU A 149 42.33 13.96 -56.87
N GLY A 150 41.45 13.00 -57.13
CA GLY A 150 41.56 12.03 -58.24
C GLY A 150 41.40 12.69 -59.64
N CYS A 151 40.49 13.67 -59.72
CA CYS A 151 40.27 14.44 -60.98
C CYS A 151 41.40 15.41 -61.31
N SER A 152 42.12 15.95 -60.33
CA SER A 152 43.24 16.87 -60.55
C SER A 152 44.48 16.20 -61.13
N ARG A 153 44.67 14.91 -60.84
CA ARG A 153 45.82 14.16 -61.37
C ARG A 153 45.73 13.76 -62.87
N LYS A 154 44.53 13.80 -63.46
CA LYS A 154 44.34 13.43 -64.89
C LYS A 154 44.60 14.56 -65.88
N LYS A 155 44.85 15.81 -65.39
CA LYS A 155 45.17 16.92 -66.29
C LYS A 155 46.66 17.23 -66.53
N HIS A 156 47.57 16.39 -66.04
CA HIS A 156 48.99 16.58 -66.19
C HIS A 156 49.71 15.32 -66.81
N LEU A 157 49.05 14.65 -67.81
CA LEU A 157 49.64 13.71 -68.72
C LEU A 157 49.28 14.09 -70.13
#